data_1207d02003536f669ad9f16fc3abe316
#
_entry.id   1207d02003536f669ad9f16fc3abe316
#
_cell.length_a   1.000
_cell.length_b   1.000
_cell.length_c   1.000
_cell.angle_alpha   90.00
_cell.angle_beta   90.00
_cell.angle_gamma   90.00
#
_symmetry.space_group_name_H-M   'P 1'
#
loop_
_entity.id
_entity.type
_entity.pdbx_description
1 polymer ?
#
loop_
_entity_poly.entity_id
_entity_poly.type
_entity_poly.pdbx_seq_one_letter_code
_entity_poly.pdbx_strand_id
1 'polypeptide(L)'
;MKNNSYTVAMLGAGNIGSAVIDRLENLDNEIVNINLKSVLVSDISKERTFNNNLLTDNFEDILNDDSIDLVIEVLGGVEPGKEYIKSLLSNGKAVITANKDIIADCGNELVQLAQENNTLSLIHI
;
A
#
# COMPACT_ATOMS: atom_id res chain seq x y z
N MET A 1 -10.19 -13.17 -21.54
CA MET A 1 -9.34 -11.98 -21.72
C MET A 1 -8.96 -11.40 -20.36
N LYS A 2 -7.70 -11.10 -20.22
CA LYS A 2 -7.21 -10.56 -18.95
C LYS A 2 -7.63 -9.10 -18.79
N ASN A 3 -8.32 -8.80 -17.71
CA ASN A 3 -8.64 -7.41 -17.38
C ASN A 3 -7.42 -6.73 -16.76
N ASN A 4 -7.17 -5.50 -17.14
CA ASN A 4 -6.14 -4.67 -16.55
C ASN A 4 -6.69 -3.97 -15.31
N SER A 5 -7.25 -4.76 -14.40
CA SER A 5 -7.79 -4.29 -13.13
C SER A 5 -6.90 -4.71 -11.98
N TYR A 6 -6.61 -3.76 -11.10
CA TYR A 6 -5.77 -3.99 -9.93
C TYR A 6 -6.48 -3.50 -8.68
N THR A 7 -6.48 -4.32 -7.66
CA THR A 7 -7.00 -3.95 -6.34
C THR A 7 -5.86 -3.50 -5.47
N VAL A 8 -5.97 -2.31 -4.92
CA VAL A 8 -4.91 -1.62 -4.19
C VAL A 8 -5.35 -1.33 -2.77
N ALA A 9 -4.42 -1.46 -1.83
CA ALA A 9 -4.60 -0.98 -0.47
C ALA A 9 -3.52 0.03 -0.15
N MET A 10 -3.76 0.88 0.85
CA MET A 10 -2.79 1.87 1.30
C MET A 10 -2.52 1.71 2.78
N LEU A 11 -1.27 1.91 3.14
CA LEU A 11 -0.84 2.03 4.53
C LEU A 11 -0.58 3.51 4.80
N GLY A 12 -1.49 4.14 5.53
CA GLY A 12 -1.41 5.54 5.89
C GLY A 12 -2.31 6.43 5.03
N ALA A 13 -2.74 7.53 5.61
CA ALA A 13 -3.61 8.52 4.97
C ALA A 13 -3.32 9.95 5.45
N GLY A 14 -2.04 10.27 5.70
CA GLY A 14 -1.60 11.62 6.01
C GLY A 14 -1.64 12.51 4.76
N ASN A 15 -0.86 13.57 4.74
CA ASN A 15 -0.87 14.52 3.62
C ASN A 15 -0.54 13.86 2.28
N ILE A 16 0.50 13.04 2.23
CA ILE A 16 0.89 12.32 1.02
C ILE A 16 -0.14 11.26 0.68
N GLY A 17 -0.56 10.47 1.67
CA GLY A 17 -1.54 9.41 1.47
C GLY A 17 -2.87 9.93 0.96
N SER A 18 -3.37 11.03 1.54
CA SER A 18 -4.63 11.63 1.10
C SER A 18 -4.54 12.13 -0.34
N ALA A 19 -3.41 12.71 -0.73
CA ALA A 19 -3.20 13.16 -2.11
C ALA A 19 -3.19 11.98 -3.09
N VAL A 20 -2.57 10.86 -2.72
CA VAL A 20 -2.54 9.66 -3.55
C VAL A 20 -3.96 9.08 -3.68
N ILE A 21 -4.71 9.00 -2.58
CA ILE A 21 -6.08 8.50 -2.61
C ILE A 21 -6.95 9.34 -3.54
N ASP A 22 -6.86 10.65 -3.42
CA ASP A 22 -7.61 11.56 -4.29
C ASP A 22 -7.28 11.33 -5.76
N ARG A 23 -6.01 11.15 -6.06
CA ARG A 23 -5.56 10.88 -7.43
C ARG A 23 -6.11 9.56 -7.96
N LEU A 24 -6.08 8.51 -7.14
CA LEU A 24 -6.57 7.20 -7.54
C LEU A 24 -8.08 7.20 -7.79
N GLU A 25 -8.82 7.88 -6.93
CA GLU A 25 -10.28 7.97 -7.07
C GLU A 25 -10.72 8.76 -8.29
N ASN A 26 -9.91 9.70 -8.75
CA ASN A 26 -10.19 10.56 -9.90
C ASN A 26 -9.45 10.13 -11.16
N LEU A 27 -8.82 8.97 -11.14
CA LEU A 27 -8.10 8.45 -12.28
C LEU A 27 -9.07 7.94 -13.33
N ASP A 28 -9.03 8.57 -14.50
CA ASP A 28 -9.82 8.14 -15.66
C ASP A 28 -8.86 7.53 -16.68
N ASN A 29 -8.80 6.21 -16.72
CA ASN A 29 -7.90 5.51 -17.60
C ASN A 29 -8.58 4.28 -18.18
N GLU A 30 -8.78 4.29 -19.49
CA GLU A 30 -9.42 3.20 -20.23
C GLU A 30 -8.56 1.93 -20.31
N ILE A 31 -7.25 2.07 -20.11
CA ILE A 31 -6.29 0.96 -20.26
C ILE A 31 -6.15 0.17 -18.96
N VAL A 32 -6.11 0.87 -17.83
CA VAL A 32 -5.89 0.27 -16.51
C VAL A 32 -6.98 0.75 -15.56
N ASN A 33 -7.57 -0.20 -14.85
CA ASN A 33 -8.57 0.10 -13.83
C ASN A 33 -7.95 -0.17 -12.46
N ILE A 34 -7.85 0.86 -11.63
CA ILE A 34 -7.29 0.78 -10.30
C ILE A 34 -8.42 0.96 -9.29
N ASN A 35 -8.61 -0.05 -8.44
CA ASN A 35 -9.64 -0.05 -7.42
C ASN A 35 -9.01 0.02 -6.04
N LEU A 36 -9.19 1.14 -5.34
CA LEU A 36 -8.73 1.30 -3.96
C LEU A 36 -9.73 0.62 -3.04
N LYS A 37 -9.29 -0.41 -2.33
CA LYS A 37 -10.17 -1.24 -1.49
C LYS A 37 -10.05 -0.94 0.00
N SER A 38 -8.85 -0.69 0.50
CA SER A 38 -8.61 -0.51 1.94
C SER A 38 -7.53 0.53 2.19
N VAL A 39 -7.70 1.26 3.27
CA VAL A 39 -6.72 2.25 3.74
C VAL A 39 -6.50 2.03 5.23
N LEU A 40 -5.28 1.68 5.61
CA LEU A 40 -4.91 1.49 7.00
C LEU A 40 -4.61 2.85 7.65
N VAL A 41 -5.29 3.13 8.75
CA VAL A 41 -5.08 4.34 9.54
C VAL A 41 -5.01 3.98 11.02
N SER A 42 -4.38 4.83 11.81
CA SER A 42 -4.30 4.61 13.25
C SER A 42 -5.59 5.01 13.97
N ASP A 43 -6.34 5.95 13.43
CA ASP A 43 -7.57 6.47 14.01
C ASP A 43 -8.67 6.55 12.96
N ILE A 44 -9.56 5.55 12.97
CA ILE A 44 -10.67 5.48 12.01
C ILE A 44 -11.79 6.49 12.32
N SER A 45 -11.80 7.07 13.51
CA SER A 45 -12.80 8.07 13.90
C SER A 45 -12.51 9.45 13.34
N LYS A 46 -11.30 9.69 12.88
CA LYS A 46 -10.89 10.98 12.34
C LYS A 46 -11.60 11.26 11.01
N GLU A 47 -12.16 12.44 10.87
CA GLU A 47 -12.79 12.87 9.63
C GLU A 47 -11.77 13.01 8.50
N ARG A 48 -12.13 12.50 7.32
CA ARG A 48 -11.30 12.56 6.13
C ARG A 48 -12.15 12.88 4.91
N THR A 49 -11.49 13.35 3.86
CA THR A 49 -12.17 13.79 2.63
C THR A 49 -12.60 12.64 1.72
N PHE A 50 -12.11 11.45 1.96
CA PHE A 50 -12.46 10.27 1.16
C PHE A 50 -13.41 9.34 1.93
N ASN A 51 -13.90 8.31 1.25
CA ASN A 51 -14.92 7.41 1.77
C ASN A 51 -14.44 6.63 2.99
N ASN A 52 -15.13 6.81 4.12
CA ASN A 52 -14.81 6.14 5.38
C ASN A 52 -14.97 4.62 5.32
N ASN A 53 -15.71 4.10 4.36
CA ASN A 53 -15.87 2.64 4.21
C ASN A 53 -14.56 1.94 3.80
N LEU A 54 -13.58 2.71 3.33
CA LEU A 54 -12.27 2.18 2.96
C LEU A 54 -11.34 2.03 4.16
N LEU A 55 -11.66 2.64 5.29
CA LEU A 55 -10.76 2.72 6.43
C LEU A 55 -10.73 1.42 7.24
N THR A 56 -9.54 1.05 7.68
CA THR A 56 -9.32 0.02 8.68
C THR A 56 -8.18 0.45 9.61
N ASP A 57 -8.24 0.03 10.86
CA ASP A 57 -7.13 0.19 11.80
C ASP A 57 -6.44 -1.13 12.08
N ASN A 58 -6.80 -2.19 11.36
CA ASN A 58 -6.25 -3.53 11.52
C ASN A 58 -5.47 -3.95 10.27
N PHE A 59 -4.16 -4.02 10.38
CA PHE A 59 -3.29 -4.41 9.27
C PHE A 59 -3.62 -5.81 8.72
N GLU A 60 -4.08 -6.71 9.57
CA GLU A 60 -4.44 -8.08 9.15
C GLU A 60 -5.54 -8.09 8.09
N ASP A 61 -6.42 -7.09 8.10
CA ASP A 61 -7.47 -6.96 7.09
C ASP A 61 -6.87 -6.81 5.69
N ILE A 62 -5.71 -6.18 5.58
CA ILE A 62 -5.01 -6.01 4.31
C ILE A 62 -4.13 -7.21 4.01
N LEU A 63 -3.38 -7.67 5.01
CA LEU A 63 -2.44 -8.78 4.83
C LEU A 63 -3.14 -10.06 4.37
N ASN A 64 -4.31 -10.36 4.92
CA ASN A 64 -5.04 -11.59 4.66
C ASN A 64 -6.04 -11.50 3.51
N ASP A 65 -6.12 -10.35 2.85
CA ASP A 65 -7.04 -10.16 1.73
C ASP A 65 -6.36 -10.54 0.41
N ASP A 66 -6.65 -11.73 -0.08
CA ASP A 66 -6.05 -12.26 -1.30
C ASP A 66 -6.45 -11.49 -2.57
N SER A 67 -7.50 -10.67 -2.50
CA SER A 67 -7.91 -9.86 -3.65
C SER A 67 -7.04 -8.63 -3.86
N ILE A 68 -6.24 -8.24 -2.86
CA ILE A 68 -5.36 -7.08 -2.96
C ILE A 68 -4.09 -7.48 -3.72
N ASP A 69 -3.83 -6.77 -4.82
CA ASP A 69 -2.68 -7.03 -5.70
C ASP A 69 -1.46 -6.23 -5.29
N LEU A 70 -1.67 -5.01 -4.81
CA LEU A 70 -0.62 -4.03 -4.57
C LEU A 70 -0.92 -3.21 -3.33
N VAL A 71 0.10 -2.95 -2.53
CA VAL A 71 -0.02 -2.09 -1.36
C VAL A 71 0.93 -0.91 -1.50
N ILE A 72 0.41 0.29 -1.27
CA ILE A 72 1.18 1.54 -1.31
C ILE A 72 1.42 1.98 0.13
N GLU A 73 2.68 2.09 0.53
CA GLU A 73 3.06 2.48 1.87
C GLU A 73 3.49 3.95 1.89
N VAL A 74 2.79 4.75 2.70
CA VAL A 74 3.04 6.19 2.86
C VAL A 74 3.01 6.59 4.34
N LEU A 75 3.39 5.67 5.21
CA LEU A 75 3.53 5.94 6.64
C LEU A 75 4.82 6.75 6.90
N GLY A 76 4.87 7.47 8.00
CA GLY A 76 6.08 8.15 8.42
C GLY A 76 6.96 7.26 9.30
N GLY A 77 8.27 7.50 9.29
CA GLY A 77 9.23 6.76 10.10
C GLY A 77 9.48 5.35 9.61
N VAL A 78 10.30 4.59 10.34
CA VAL A 78 10.65 3.21 9.96
C VAL A 78 9.57 2.24 10.41
N GLU A 79 9.19 2.30 11.67
CA GLU A 79 8.17 1.40 12.23
C GLU A 79 6.83 2.13 12.37
N PRO A 80 5.70 1.47 12.16
CA PRO A 80 5.52 0.03 11.88
C PRO A 80 5.63 -0.34 10.40
N GLY A 81 5.88 0.60 9.51
CA GLY A 81 5.88 0.37 8.07
C GLY A 81 6.82 -0.73 7.62
N LYS A 82 8.02 -0.79 8.20
CA LYS A 82 9.02 -1.81 7.88
C LYS A 82 8.47 -3.23 8.09
N GLU A 83 7.88 -3.49 9.25
CA GLU A 83 7.33 -4.80 9.56
C GLU A 83 6.14 -5.14 8.67
N TYR A 84 5.31 -4.16 8.39
CA TYR A 84 4.18 -4.34 7.48
C TYR A 84 4.65 -4.72 6.07
N ILE A 85 5.64 -4.02 5.55
CA ILE A 85 6.18 -4.32 4.21
C ILE A 85 6.77 -5.72 4.17
N LYS A 86 7.53 -6.11 5.17
CA LYS A 86 8.11 -7.46 5.25
C LYS A 86 7.03 -8.53 5.22
N SER A 87 5.97 -8.35 5.99
CA SER A 87 4.85 -9.29 6.02
C SER A 87 4.14 -9.39 4.67
N LEU A 88 3.92 -8.25 4.02
CA LEU A 88 3.26 -8.20 2.72
C LEU A 88 4.09 -8.91 1.65
N LEU A 89 5.38 -8.62 1.58
CA LEU A 89 6.28 -9.25 0.62
C LEU A 89 6.40 -10.75 0.86
N SER A 90 6.44 -11.17 2.13
CA SER A 90 6.49 -12.59 2.50
C SER A 90 5.23 -13.35 2.10
N ASN A 91 4.10 -12.64 1.96
CA ASN A 91 2.84 -13.20 1.48
C ASN A 91 2.64 -13.02 -0.03
N GLY A 92 3.66 -12.59 -0.74
CA GLY A 92 3.60 -12.46 -2.19
C GLY A 92 2.85 -11.25 -2.70
N LYS A 93 2.56 -10.26 -1.87
CA LYS A 93 1.92 -9.01 -2.29
C LYS A 93 2.98 -8.02 -2.75
N ALA A 94 2.71 -7.33 -3.86
CA ALA A 94 3.58 -6.27 -4.35
C ALA A 94 3.46 -5.02 -3.46
N VAL A 95 4.56 -4.31 -3.27
CA VAL A 95 4.59 -3.11 -2.43
C VAL A 95 5.31 -1.97 -3.14
N ILE A 96 4.72 -0.79 -3.06
CA ILE A 96 5.36 0.47 -3.47
C ILE A 96 5.53 1.31 -2.21
N THR A 97 6.73 1.81 -1.97
CA THR A 97 6.98 2.70 -0.84
C THR A 97 7.68 3.98 -1.28
N ALA A 98 7.27 5.10 -0.69
CA ALA A 98 7.94 6.38 -0.83
C ALA A 98 8.69 6.76 0.44
N ASN A 99 8.79 5.86 1.41
CA ASN A 99 9.32 6.12 2.73
C ASN A 99 10.85 6.03 2.73
N LYS A 100 11.50 7.18 2.69
CA LYS A 100 12.97 7.28 2.65
C LYS A 100 13.65 6.65 3.85
N ASP A 101 13.03 6.73 5.02
CA ASP A 101 13.59 6.18 6.25
C ASP A 101 13.66 4.65 6.19
N ILE A 102 12.64 4.01 5.65
CA ILE A 102 12.62 2.56 5.48
C ILE A 102 13.65 2.14 4.43
N ILE A 103 13.72 2.86 3.32
CA ILE A 103 14.67 2.58 2.25
C ILE A 103 16.11 2.66 2.77
N ALA A 104 16.42 3.69 3.56
CA ALA A 104 17.75 3.86 4.14
C ALA A 104 18.07 2.76 5.17
N ASP A 105 17.07 2.33 5.93
CA ASP A 105 17.24 1.31 6.97
C ASP A 105 17.43 -0.10 6.40
N CYS A 106 16.61 -0.49 5.44
CA CYS A 106 16.54 -1.88 4.99
C CYS A 106 16.13 -2.08 3.52
N GLY A 107 16.38 -1.10 2.66
CA GLY A 107 15.95 -1.18 1.26
C GLY A 107 16.44 -2.44 0.53
N ASN A 108 17.71 -2.80 0.67
CA ASN A 108 18.27 -3.98 0.01
C ASN A 108 17.64 -5.28 0.53
N GLU A 109 17.36 -5.35 1.83
CA GLU A 109 16.69 -6.49 2.44
C GLU A 109 15.30 -6.68 1.88
N LEU A 110 14.56 -5.59 1.68
CA LEU A 110 13.21 -5.64 1.14
C LEU A 110 13.21 -6.10 -0.32
N VAL A 111 14.15 -5.63 -1.13
CA VAL A 111 14.27 -6.05 -2.53
C VAL A 111 14.56 -7.55 -2.59
N GLN A 112 15.47 -8.03 -1.76
CA GLN A 112 15.80 -9.45 -1.69
C GLN A 112 14.59 -10.29 -1.28
N LEU A 113 13.85 -9.83 -0.28
CA LEU A 113 12.65 -10.52 0.20
C LEU A 113 11.59 -10.62 -0.90
N ALA A 114 11.41 -9.54 -1.67
CA ALA A 114 10.49 -9.54 -2.80
C ALA A 114 10.90 -10.58 -3.85
N GLN A 115 12.17 -10.65 -4.18
CA GLN A 115 12.69 -11.62 -5.15
C GLN A 115 12.48 -13.06 -4.66
N GLU A 116 12.73 -13.33 -3.40
CA GLU A 116 12.54 -14.66 -2.81
C GLU A 116 11.08 -15.12 -2.85
N ASN A 117 10.15 -14.20 -2.85
CA ASN A 117 8.71 -14.50 -2.87
C ASN A 117 8.05 -14.24 -4.21
N ASN A 118 8.84 -14.06 -5.27
CA ASN A 118 8.35 -13.82 -6.63
C ASN A 118 7.38 -12.66 -6.72
N THR A 119 7.59 -11.63 -5.92
CA THR A 119 6.78 -10.42 -5.94
C THR A 119 7.64 -9.19 -6.24
N LEU A 120 7.00 -8.04 -6.30
CA LEU A 120 7.63 -6.79 -6.70
C LEU A 120 7.70 -5.84 -5.53
N SER A 121 8.88 -5.26 -5.33
CA SER A 121 9.04 -4.13 -4.43
C SER A 121 9.51 -2.94 -5.24
N LEU A 122 8.67 -1.91 -5.35
CA LEU A 122 9.02 -0.69 -6.03
C LEU A 122 9.36 0.37 -4.99
N ILE A 123 10.60 0.81 -5.05
CA ILE A 123 11.11 1.82 -4.15
C ILE A 123 11.23 3.11 -4.95
N HIS A 124 10.45 4.11 -4.55
CA HIS A 124 10.50 5.40 -5.20
C HIS A 124 11.38 6.33 -4.37
N ILE A 125 12.39 6.81 -5.01
CA ILE A 125 13.34 7.72 -4.39
C ILE A 125 12.98 9.16 -4.76
#